data_161a84563c14e1e70fb982486168f33e
#
_entry.id   161a84563c14e1e70fb982486168f33e
#
_cell.length_a   1.000
_cell.length_b   1.000
_cell.length_c   1.000
_cell.angle_alpha   90.00
_cell.angle_beta   90.00
_cell.angle_gamma   90.00
#
_symmetry.space_group_name_H-M   'P 1'
#
loop_
_entity.id
_entity.type
_entity.pdbx_description
1 polymer ?
#
loop_
_entity_poly.entity_id
_entity_poly.type
_entity_poly.pdbx_seq_one_letter_code
_entity_poly.pdbx_strand_id
1 'polypeptide(L)'
;MSVVSSISLVKTLKSKYKNTAIKVNGLVGDYFVGLKHLTRKTDHRNLVLFLGVTLNNMSPPDAGIFLKKLHKTLNKKDLLLIGFDLIKNPKIIHNAYNDSKGLFEKFNLYLLDRINEVLGGNFKKEFFVHKGHYNPKIHAL
;
A
#
# COMPACT_ATOMS: atom_id res chain seq x y z
N MET A 1 -3.31 -2.26 -5.66
CA MET A 1 -4.30 -3.37 -5.78
C MET A 1 -5.42 -2.92 -6.68
N SER A 2 -5.79 -3.68 -7.69
CA SER A 2 -6.87 -3.31 -8.61
C SER A 2 -8.24 -3.43 -7.93
N VAL A 3 -9.25 -2.70 -8.44
CA VAL A 3 -10.65 -2.82 -7.97
C VAL A 3 -11.14 -4.26 -8.06
N VAL A 4 -10.79 -4.96 -9.14
CA VAL A 4 -11.16 -6.37 -9.38
C VAL A 4 -10.59 -7.28 -8.29
N SER A 5 -9.32 -7.12 -7.92
CA SER A 5 -8.68 -7.88 -6.84
C SER A 5 -9.35 -7.60 -5.49
N SER A 6 -9.78 -6.37 -5.25
CA SER A 6 -10.48 -5.98 -4.02
C SER A 6 -11.87 -6.63 -3.93
N ILE A 7 -12.61 -6.69 -5.03
CA ILE A 7 -13.91 -7.36 -5.09
C ILE A 7 -13.78 -8.86 -4.81
N SER A 8 -12.79 -9.52 -5.44
CA SER A 8 -12.51 -10.93 -5.21
C SER A 8 -12.17 -11.22 -3.75
N LEU A 9 -11.29 -10.41 -3.14
CA LEU A 9 -10.94 -10.52 -1.73
C LEU A 9 -12.16 -10.40 -0.81
N VAL A 10 -13.02 -9.41 -1.04
CA VAL A 10 -14.25 -9.22 -0.25
C VAL A 10 -15.17 -10.42 -0.37
N LYS A 11 -15.35 -11.00 -1.57
CA LYS A 11 -16.15 -12.22 -1.76
C LYS A 11 -15.57 -13.40 -0.97
N THR A 12 -14.26 -13.62 -1.05
CA THR A 12 -13.56 -14.68 -0.32
C THR A 12 -13.74 -14.52 1.20
N LEU A 13 -13.54 -13.31 1.72
CA LEU A 13 -13.70 -13.04 3.15
C LEU A 13 -15.17 -13.22 3.61
N LYS A 14 -16.15 -12.77 2.82
CA LYS A 14 -17.57 -13.01 3.11
C LYS A 14 -17.90 -14.48 3.19
N SER A 15 -17.38 -15.30 2.27
CA SER A 15 -17.56 -16.74 2.28
C SER A 15 -16.91 -17.39 3.51
N LYS A 16 -15.65 -16.99 3.81
CA LYS A 16 -14.90 -17.53 4.94
C LYS A 16 -15.57 -17.27 6.30
N TYR A 17 -16.18 -16.10 6.47
CA TYR A 17 -16.75 -15.67 7.75
C TYR A 17 -18.29 -15.72 7.79
N LYS A 18 -18.95 -16.38 6.81
CA LYS A 18 -20.42 -16.41 6.70
C LYS A 18 -21.15 -16.95 7.94
N ASN A 19 -20.52 -17.86 8.66
CA ASN A 19 -21.09 -18.53 9.85
C ASN A 19 -20.57 -17.92 11.16
N THR A 20 -20.08 -16.68 11.14
CA THR A 20 -19.57 -15.96 12.31
C THR A 20 -20.32 -14.63 12.48
N ALA A 21 -20.13 -13.97 13.62
CA ALA A 21 -20.64 -12.62 13.85
C ALA A 21 -19.93 -11.54 13.02
N ILE A 22 -18.87 -11.88 12.27
CA ILE A 22 -18.08 -10.95 11.49
C ILE A 22 -18.81 -10.55 10.22
N LYS A 23 -19.05 -9.25 10.05
CA LYS A 23 -19.63 -8.66 8.82
C LYS A 23 -18.50 -8.06 7.97
N VAL A 24 -18.34 -8.55 6.75
CA VAL A 24 -17.33 -8.04 5.81
C VAL A 24 -18.00 -7.11 4.79
N ASN A 25 -17.52 -5.87 4.69
CA ASN A 25 -17.96 -4.89 3.71
C ASN A 25 -16.75 -4.36 2.93
N GLY A 26 -16.87 -4.21 1.62
CA GLY A 26 -15.88 -3.57 0.77
C GLY A 26 -16.32 -2.16 0.41
N LEU A 27 -15.40 -1.21 0.52
CA LEU A 27 -15.59 0.15 0.05
C LEU A 27 -14.55 0.43 -1.04
N VAL A 28 -14.99 1.00 -2.15
CA VAL A 28 -14.13 1.42 -3.26
C VAL A 28 -14.17 2.94 -3.33
N GLY A 29 -13.01 3.58 -3.25
CA GLY A 29 -12.90 5.03 -3.31
C GLY A 29 -11.67 5.57 -2.59
N ASP A 30 -11.65 6.88 -2.37
CA ASP A 30 -10.61 7.54 -1.58
C ASP A 30 -10.65 7.10 -0.12
N TYR A 31 -9.48 6.92 0.49
CA TYR A 31 -9.35 6.46 1.89
C TYR A 31 -10.10 7.35 2.87
N PHE A 32 -10.01 8.67 2.72
CA PHE A 32 -10.61 9.60 3.66
C PHE A 32 -12.11 9.73 3.49
N VAL A 33 -12.61 9.57 2.28
CA VAL A 33 -14.04 9.50 2.01
C VAL A 33 -14.63 8.25 2.65
N GLY A 34 -13.98 7.10 2.48
CA GLY A 34 -14.39 5.84 3.10
C GLY A 34 -14.34 5.89 4.63
N LEU A 35 -13.24 6.37 5.21
CA LEU A 35 -13.09 6.50 6.66
C LEU A 35 -14.13 7.45 7.25
N LYS A 36 -14.36 8.61 6.64
CA LYS A 36 -15.36 9.56 7.11
C LYS A 36 -16.78 8.98 7.07
N HIS A 37 -17.07 8.14 6.08
CA HIS A 37 -18.34 7.43 6.01
C HIS A 37 -18.50 6.43 7.16
N LEU A 38 -17.44 5.69 7.50
CA LEU A 38 -17.45 4.72 8.58
C LEU A 38 -17.49 5.37 9.96
N THR A 39 -16.66 6.38 10.23
CA THR A 39 -16.56 7.02 11.54
C THR A 39 -17.78 7.84 11.94
N ARG A 40 -18.54 8.36 10.97
CA ARG A 40 -19.77 9.11 11.22
C ARG A 40 -20.97 8.26 11.63
N LYS A 41 -20.95 6.95 11.32
CA LYS A 41 -22.12 6.08 11.47
C LYS A 41 -22.13 5.25 12.76
N THR A 42 -21.07 5.31 13.56
CA THR A 42 -20.96 4.43 14.71
C THR A 42 -20.54 5.17 15.97
N ASP A 43 -21.27 4.94 17.05
CA ASP A 43 -20.85 5.31 18.41
C ASP A 43 -19.80 4.32 18.96
N HIS A 44 -19.48 3.31 18.17
CA HIS A 44 -18.49 2.29 18.54
C HIS A 44 -17.08 2.76 18.26
N ARG A 45 -16.14 2.23 19.01
CA ARG A 45 -14.71 2.43 18.79
C ARG A 45 -14.26 1.70 17.53
N ASN A 46 -13.59 2.41 16.63
CA ASN A 46 -13.02 1.83 15.43
C ASN A 46 -11.54 1.47 15.67
N LEU A 47 -11.08 0.38 15.07
CA LEU A 47 -9.67 0.05 14.91
C LEU A 47 -9.33 0.15 13.43
N VAL A 48 -8.54 1.15 13.07
CA VAL A 48 -8.05 1.33 11.70
C VAL A 48 -6.71 0.62 11.57
N LEU A 49 -6.63 -0.32 10.63
CA LEU A 49 -5.42 -1.05 10.29
C LEU A 49 -4.82 -0.46 9.00
N PHE A 50 -3.71 0.26 9.12
CA PHE A 50 -2.97 0.81 7.99
C PHE A 50 -1.66 0.04 7.83
N LEU A 51 -1.77 -1.10 7.16
CA LEU A 51 -0.71 -2.09 7.05
C LEU A 51 -0.05 -2.07 5.65
N GLY A 52 1.06 -2.81 5.49
CA GLY A 52 1.74 -3.00 4.20
C GLY A 52 2.75 -1.91 3.87
N VAL A 53 3.25 -1.20 4.88
CA VAL A 53 4.36 -0.23 4.73
C VAL A 53 4.04 0.92 3.74
N THR A 54 2.77 1.14 3.44
CA THR A 54 2.32 2.12 2.42
C THR A 54 2.74 3.55 2.76
N LEU A 55 2.86 3.89 4.04
CA LEU A 55 3.27 5.23 4.47
C LEU A 55 4.72 5.55 4.07
N ASN A 56 5.58 4.54 4.02
CA ASN A 56 6.99 4.72 3.63
C ASN A 56 7.18 5.10 2.15
N ASN A 57 6.13 4.93 1.32
CA ASN A 57 6.15 5.36 -0.08
C ASN A 57 5.85 6.87 -0.25
N MET A 58 5.54 7.56 0.83
CA MET A 58 5.29 9.00 0.83
C MET A 58 6.56 9.76 1.21
N SER A 59 6.73 10.97 0.68
CA SER A 59 7.76 11.87 1.20
C SER A 59 7.46 12.22 2.67
N PRO A 60 8.46 12.53 3.52
CA PRO A 60 8.21 12.90 4.92
C PRO A 60 7.18 14.03 5.10
N PRO A 61 7.18 15.12 4.29
CA PRO A 61 6.12 16.13 4.34
C PRO A 61 4.74 15.58 4.02
N ASP A 62 4.62 14.76 2.96
CA ASP A 62 3.34 14.18 2.54
C ASP A 62 2.79 13.19 3.57
N ALA A 63 3.66 12.37 4.16
CA ALA A 63 3.32 11.49 5.26
C ALA A 63 2.77 12.28 6.46
N GLY A 64 3.39 13.42 6.78
CA GLY A 64 2.91 14.32 7.83
C GLY A 64 1.52 14.90 7.52
N ILE A 65 1.28 15.32 6.28
CA ILE A 65 -0.04 15.81 5.83
C ILE A 65 -1.07 14.69 5.90
N PHE A 66 -0.72 13.49 5.41
CA PHE A 66 -1.58 12.32 5.47
C PHE A 66 -2.00 11.98 6.90
N LEU A 67 -1.04 11.88 7.83
CA LEU A 67 -1.29 11.56 9.23
C LEU A 67 -2.15 12.62 9.94
N LYS A 68 -1.91 13.90 9.67
CA LYS A 68 -2.76 14.99 10.18
C LYS A 68 -4.21 14.88 9.68
N LYS A 69 -4.39 14.57 8.40
CA LYS A 69 -5.71 14.36 7.81
C LYS A 69 -6.40 13.13 8.41
N LEU A 70 -5.64 12.04 8.60
CA LEU A 70 -6.13 10.82 9.23
C LEU A 70 -6.58 11.09 10.67
N HIS A 71 -5.78 11.76 11.48
CA HIS A 71 -6.11 12.15 12.84
C HIS A 71 -7.40 12.98 12.92
N LYS A 72 -7.60 13.94 11.99
CA LYS A 72 -8.82 14.76 11.92
C LYS A 72 -10.07 13.97 11.49
N THR A 73 -9.88 12.82 10.83
CA THR A 73 -10.98 11.99 10.34
C THR A 73 -11.45 10.98 11.39
N LEU A 74 -10.57 10.56 12.28
CA LEU A 74 -10.86 9.61 13.35
C LEU A 74 -11.52 10.29 14.55
N ASN A 75 -12.36 9.54 15.26
CA ASN A 75 -12.96 9.98 16.53
C ASN A 75 -11.94 9.82 17.68
N LYS A 76 -12.15 10.54 18.79
CA LYS A 76 -11.25 10.48 19.97
C LYS A 76 -11.04 9.07 20.56
N LYS A 77 -12.03 8.18 20.36
CA LYS A 77 -11.98 6.79 20.87
C LYS A 77 -11.35 5.81 19.89
N ASP A 78 -11.17 6.21 18.63
CA ASP A 78 -10.66 5.32 17.60
C ASP A 78 -9.18 4.99 17.82
N LEU A 79 -8.78 3.84 17.33
CA LEU A 79 -7.39 3.37 17.37
C LEU A 79 -6.84 3.25 15.94
N LEU A 80 -5.56 3.53 15.81
CA LEU A 80 -4.82 3.38 14.58
C LEU A 80 -3.63 2.46 14.81
N LEU A 81 -3.55 1.38 14.04
CA LEU A 81 -2.38 0.51 13.96
C LEU A 81 -1.70 0.70 12.60
N ILE A 82 -0.48 1.18 12.61
CA ILE A 82 0.33 1.41 11.40
C ILE A 82 1.52 0.47 11.39
N GLY A 83 1.78 -0.16 10.25
CA GLY A 83 3.02 -0.90 10.00
C GLY A 83 4.06 0.02 9.36
N PHE A 84 5.24 0.06 9.96
CA PHE A 84 6.41 0.77 9.43
C PHE A 84 7.54 -0.19 9.14
N ASP A 85 8.33 0.10 8.13
CA ASP A 85 9.67 -0.44 8.04
C ASP A 85 10.64 0.46 8.83
N LEU A 86 11.60 -0.15 9.51
CA LEU A 86 12.55 0.56 10.35
C LEU A 86 13.87 0.81 9.58
N ILE A 87 14.64 1.79 10.03
CA ILE A 87 15.99 2.02 9.55
C ILE A 87 16.83 0.76 9.80
N LYS A 88 17.45 0.27 8.76
CA LYS A 88 18.29 -0.94 8.74
C LYS A 88 19.64 -0.63 8.14
N ASN A 89 20.54 -1.61 8.24
CA ASN A 89 21.79 -1.53 7.50
C ASN A 89 21.49 -1.31 6.00
N PRO A 90 22.07 -0.26 5.37
CA PRO A 90 21.85 0.05 3.95
C PRO A 90 22.07 -1.14 3.01
N LYS A 91 23.00 -2.05 3.34
CA LYS A 91 23.26 -3.25 2.55
C LYS A 91 22.06 -4.21 2.54
N ILE A 92 21.32 -4.31 3.66
CA ILE A 92 20.12 -5.16 3.74
C ILE A 92 19.04 -4.56 2.84
N ILE A 93 18.85 -3.24 2.92
CA ILE A 93 17.86 -2.52 2.10
C ILE A 93 18.24 -2.64 0.62
N HIS A 94 19.50 -2.36 0.27
CA HIS A 94 19.99 -2.48 -1.10
C HIS A 94 19.74 -3.89 -1.68
N ASN A 95 20.06 -4.94 -0.92
CA ASN A 95 19.90 -6.33 -1.38
C ASN A 95 18.44 -6.74 -1.53
N ALA A 96 17.52 -6.10 -0.81
CA ALA A 96 16.08 -6.36 -0.96
C ALA A 96 15.53 -5.88 -2.31
N TYR A 97 16.11 -4.82 -2.87
CA TYR A 97 15.70 -4.24 -4.16
C TYR A 97 16.63 -4.60 -5.33
N ASN A 98 17.82 -5.13 -5.03
CA ASN A 98 18.79 -5.62 -6.02
C ASN A 98 19.15 -7.06 -5.64
N ASP A 99 18.13 -7.93 -5.59
CA ASP A 99 18.30 -9.32 -5.16
C ASP A 99 19.14 -10.14 -6.16
N SER A 100 19.94 -11.06 -5.65
CA SER A 100 20.87 -11.87 -6.47
C SER A 100 20.18 -12.75 -7.51
N LYS A 101 18.87 -13.02 -7.36
CA LYS A 101 18.06 -13.77 -8.32
C LYS A 101 17.44 -12.88 -9.41
N GLY A 102 17.60 -11.55 -9.30
CA GLY A 102 17.03 -10.58 -10.22
C GLY A 102 15.48 -10.58 -10.26
N LEU A 103 14.83 -11.01 -9.19
CA LEU A 103 13.37 -11.07 -9.16
C LEU A 103 12.75 -9.68 -9.14
N PHE A 104 13.37 -8.75 -8.40
CA PHE A 104 12.88 -7.38 -8.32
C PHE A 104 13.09 -6.63 -9.63
N GLU A 105 14.21 -6.87 -10.31
CA GLU A 105 14.47 -6.37 -11.67
C GLU A 105 13.40 -6.86 -12.64
N LYS A 106 13.15 -8.18 -12.68
CA LYS A 106 12.10 -8.77 -13.53
C LYS A 106 10.73 -8.19 -13.25
N PHE A 107 10.40 -7.98 -11.96
CA PHE A 107 9.14 -7.35 -11.57
C PHE A 107 9.00 -5.92 -12.11
N ASN A 108 10.06 -5.11 -12.00
CA ASN A 108 10.03 -3.73 -12.50
C ASN A 108 9.99 -3.67 -14.03
N LEU A 109 10.79 -4.47 -14.72
CA LEU A 109 10.80 -4.52 -16.18
C LEU A 109 9.50 -5.09 -16.77
N TYR A 110 8.77 -5.93 -16.00
CA TYR A 110 7.45 -6.40 -16.40
C TYR A 110 6.42 -5.26 -16.54
N LEU A 111 6.62 -4.13 -15.86
CA LEU A 111 5.75 -2.96 -16.03
C LEU A 111 5.77 -2.43 -17.47
N LEU A 112 6.92 -2.52 -18.14
CA LEU A 112 7.07 -2.10 -19.53
C LEU A 112 6.26 -3.01 -20.47
N ASP A 113 6.28 -4.34 -20.21
CA ASP A 113 5.44 -5.30 -20.94
C ASP A 113 3.95 -4.97 -20.76
N ARG A 114 3.55 -4.66 -19.51
CA ARG A 114 2.16 -4.32 -19.22
C ARG A 114 1.72 -3.03 -19.92
N ILE A 115 2.58 -2.02 -19.99
CA ILE A 115 2.29 -0.78 -20.73
C ILE A 115 2.15 -1.08 -22.22
N ASN A 116 3.05 -1.89 -22.79
CA ASN A 116 2.97 -2.28 -24.20
C ASN A 116 1.66 -3.03 -24.49
N GLU A 117 1.32 -4.01 -23.64
CA GLU A 117 0.15 -4.87 -23.82
C GLU A 117 -1.17 -4.09 -23.65
N VAL A 118 -1.28 -3.27 -22.61
CA VAL A 118 -2.55 -2.65 -22.22
C VAL A 118 -2.80 -1.30 -22.88
N LEU A 119 -1.72 -0.55 -23.11
CA LEU A 119 -1.80 0.83 -23.61
C LEU A 119 -1.22 1.01 -25.03
N GLY A 120 -0.81 -0.08 -25.68
CA GLY A 120 -0.21 -0.03 -27.03
C GLY A 120 1.16 0.66 -27.05
N GLY A 121 1.92 0.59 -25.95
CA GLY A 121 3.28 1.12 -25.89
C GLY A 121 4.24 0.32 -26.79
N ASN A 122 5.46 0.83 -26.98
CA ASN A 122 6.51 0.21 -27.77
C ASN A 122 7.85 0.15 -27.03
N PHE A 123 7.83 0.02 -25.70
CA PHE A 123 9.04 -0.10 -24.91
C PHE A 123 9.80 -1.38 -25.23
N LYS A 124 11.10 -1.26 -25.45
CA LYS A 124 12.02 -2.38 -25.66
C LYS A 124 12.83 -2.56 -24.39
N LYS A 125 12.59 -3.65 -23.64
CA LYS A 125 13.16 -3.88 -22.29
C LYS A 125 14.68 -3.91 -22.28
N GLU A 126 15.30 -4.33 -23.36
CA GLU A 126 16.76 -4.37 -23.52
C GLU A 126 17.44 -3.01 -23.39
N PHE A 127 16.69 -1.91 -23.51
CA PHE A 127 17.20 -0.54 -23.30
C PHE A 127 17.00 -0.01 -21.87
N PHE A 128 16.47 -0.84 -20.98
CA PHE A 128 16.18 -0.44 -19.61
C PHE A 128 16.97 -1.30 -18.61
N VAL A 129 17.48 -0.66 -17.59
CA VAL A 129 18.22 -1.34 -16.49
C VAL A 129 17.53 -0.97 -15.18
N HIS A 130 17.26 -1.98 -14.37
CA HIS A 130 16.83 -1.77 -13.00
C HIS A 130 18.04 -1.44 -12.10
N LYS A 131 17.90 -0.39 -11.31
CA LYS A 131 18.91 -0.02 -10.30
C LYS A 131 18.24 0.58 -9.07
N GLY A 132 18.25 -0.14 -7.97
CA GLY A 132 17.87 0.40 -6.66
C GLY A 132 19.03 1.21 -6.08
N HIS A 133 18.79 2.46 -5.69
CA HIS A 133 19.79 3.34 -5.10
C HIS A 133 19.35 3.84 -3.72
N TYR A 134 20.09 3.46 -2.67
CA TYR A 134 19.81 3.93 -1.31
C TYR A 134 20.25 5.36 -1.11
N ASN A 135 19.34 6.23 -0.64
CA ASN A 135 19.64 7.61 -0.27
C ASN A 135 19.85 7.71 1.25
N PRO A 136 21.09 7.91 1.74
CA PRO A 136 21.35 7.96 3.17
C PRO A 136 20.81 9.21 3.88
N LYS A 137 20.47 10.27 3.14
CA LYS A 137 19.93 11.51 3.73
C LYS A 137 18.50 11.36 4.22
N ILE A 138 17.72 10.52 3.55
CA ILE A 138 16.31 10.27 3.85
C ILE A 138 16.04 8.83 4.27
N HIS A 139 17.09 8.01 4.38
CA HIS A 139 17.03 6.59 4.71
C HIS A 139 16.05 5.78 3.85
N ALA A 140 15.97 6.06 2.55
CA ALA A 140 15.05 5.44 1.60
C ALA A 140 15.77 4.99 0.32
N LEU A 141 15.10 4.13 -0.45
CA LEU A 141 15.46 3.71 -1.79
C LEU A 141 14.68 4.50 -2.82
#